data_0b047248b2cef5f065e25a35d7ed426f
#
_entry.id   0b047248b2cef5f065e25a35d7ed426f
#
_cell.length_a   1.000
_cell.length_b   1.000
_cell.length_c   1.000
_cell.angle_alpha   90.00
_cell.angle_beta   90.00
_cell.angle_gamma   90.00
#
_symmetry.space_group_name_H-M   'P 1'
#
loop_
_entity.id
_entity.type
_entity.pdbx_description
1 polymer ?
#
loop_
_entity_poly.entity_id
_entity_poly.type
_entity_poly.pdbx_seq_one_letter_code
_entity_poly.pdbx_strand_id
1 'polypeptide(L)'
;MKYFHLIWAALFRRKARTFLTLASIVAAFLLFGMLDGIRTTFAQLGQNADGAQRLQTMSRLSMVQMLPLALRSRLEQVDNVEAVTWANWFGGAYQDPRNQLFTIAVAPNYLDLYPEIQVDPAELEQWKATRNGMLVGEDMMARFGWEVGQTIPLQSTIFPNSDGSLNWQFRIVGVIRPRDAEQGGFFGAMMLMHYDYFAESTPYVDDQVGWYISRVSDVNRSDAAAKAIDALTANSPNETRTMTEQAAMAAQIKQVADIGLIVGSIMGAVFFT
;
A
#
# COMPACT_ATOMS: atom_id res chain seq x y z
N MET A 1 0.48 -46.43 28.07
CA MET A 1 1.21 -46.20 26.81
C MET A 1 1.52 -47.48 26.01
N LYS A 2 0.69 -48.55 26.13
CA LYS A 2 0.94 -49.85 25.49
C LYS A 2 0.78 -49.89 23.96
N TYR A 3 0.08 -48.92 23.38
CA TYR A 3 -0.26 -48.93 21.93
C TYR A 3 0.56 -47.97 21.06
N PHE A 4 1.46 -47.19 21.66
CA PHE A 4 2.27 -46.22 20.93
C PHE A 4 3.21 -46.89 19.91
N HIS A 5 3.76 -48.04 20.28
CA HIS A 5 4.66 -48.82 19.41
C HIS A 5 3.93 -49.36 18.15
N LEU A 6 2.65 -49.74 18.29
CA LEU A 6 1.84 -50.22 17.16
C LEU A 6 1.47 -49.09 16.18
N ILE A 7 1.15 -47.92 16.73
CA ILE A 7 0.88 -46.72 15.91
C ILE A 7 2.15 -46.32 15.15
N TRP A 8 3.30 -46.31 15.81
CA TRP A 8 4.60 -46.01 15.21
C TRP A 8 4.96 -46.98 14.09
N ALA A 9 4.82 -48.28 14.32
CA ALA A 9 5.07 -49.31 13.32
C ALA A 9 4.10 -49.22 12.11
N ALA A 10 2.84 -48.87 12.35
CA ALA A 10 1.85 -48.68 11.28
C ALA A 10 2.16 -47.43 10.41
N LEU A 11 2.59 -46.34 11.02
CA LEU A 11 3.01 -45.10 10.35
C LEU A 11 4.19 -45.34 9.41
N PHE A 12 5.20 -46.11 9.84
CA PHE A 12 6.39 -46.35 9.02
C PHE A 12 6.28 -47.51 8.03
N ARG A 13 5.16 -48.25 8.03
CA ARG A 13 4.92 -49.33 7.06
C ARG A 13 4.75 -48.83 5.61
N ARG A 14 4.25 -47.59 5.41
CA ARG A 14 4.13 -46.97 4.11
C ARG A 14 4.78 -45.58 4.14
N LYS A 15 6.11 -45.52 4.14
CA LYS A 15 6.93 -44.32 4.33
C LYS A 15 6.53 -43.16 3.42
N ALA A 16 6.24 -43.43 2.13
CA ALA A 16 5.84 -42.39 1.16
C ALA A 16 4.51 -41.71 1.54
N ARG A 17 3.50 -42.51 1.96
CA ARG A 17 2.19 -41.94 2.35
C ARG A 17 2.34 -41.12 3.64
N THR A 18 3.06 -41.62 4.63
CA THR A 18 3.28 -40.89 5.91
C THR A 18 4.03 -39.58 5.66
N PHE A 19 5.06 -39.62 4.80
CA PHE A 19 5.81 -38.43 4.44
C PHE A 19 4.94 -37.39 3.71
N LEU A 20 4.14 -37.80 2.74
CA LEU A 20 3.24 -36.91 2.01
C LEU A 20 2.16 -36.30 2.91
N THR A 21 1.58 -37.11 3.82
CA THR A 21 0.59 -36.58 4.77
C THR A 21 1.23 -35.60 5.74
N LEU A 22 2.42 -35.90 6.27
CA LEU A 22 3.14 -34.99 7.15
C LEU A 22 3.54 -33.69 6.43
N ALA A 23 4.03 -33.80 5.19
CA ALA A 23 4.39 -32.66 4.37
C ALA A 23 3.17 -31.75 4.06
N SER A 24 2.00 -32.34 3.78
CA SER A 24 0.78 -31.56 3.56
C SER A 24 0.30 -30.84 4.82
N ILE A 25 0.41 -31.48 5.98
CA ILE A 25 0.10 -30.86 7.28
C ILE A 25 1.05 -29.69 7.56
N VAL A 26 2.35 -29.92 7.38
CA VAL A 26 3.38 -28.86 7.57
C VAL A 26 3.13 -27.70 6.60
N ALA A 27 2.85 -27.99 5.34
CA ALA A 27 2.55 -26.95 4.36
C ALA A 27 1.29 -26.14 4.73
N ALA A 28 0.24 -26.81 5.23
CA ALA A 28 -0.97 -26.13 5.70
C ALA A 28 -0.70 -25.21 6.90
N PHE A 29 0.10 -25.67 7.89
CA PHE A 29 0.48 -24.83 9.04
C PHE A 29 1.39 -23.67 8.65
N LEU A 30 2.32 -23.87 7.70
CA LEU A 30 3.16 -22.79 7.18
C LEU A 30 2.32 -21.74 6.45
N LEU A 31 1.39 -22.16 5.60
CA LEU A 31 0.48 -21.24 4.92
C LEU A 31 -0.38 -20.46 5.91
N PHE A 32 -0.94 -21.14 6.92
CA PHE A 32 -1.72 -20.49 7.96
C PHE A 32 -0.88 -19.50 8.76
N GLY A 33 0.32 -19.88 9.18
CA GLY A 33 1.24 -19.00 9.92
C GLY A 33 1.68 -17.79 9.11
N MET A 34 1.95 -17.96 7.80
CA MET A 34 2.25 -16.84 6.92
C MET A 34 1.05 -15.89 6.77
N LEU A 35 -0.16 -16.44 6.62
CA LEU A 35 -1.39 -15.64 6.47
C LEU A 35 -1.70 -14.87 7.75
N ASP A 36 -1.53 -15.49 8.91
CA ASP A 36 -1.73 -14.84 10.21
C ASP A 36 -0.65 -13.80 10.50
N GLY A 37 0.60 -14.05 10.11
CA GLY A 37 1.69 -13.06 10.17
C GLY A 37 1.38 -11.82 9.31
N ILE A 38 0.93 -12.01 8.08
CA ILE A 38 0.50 -10.91 7.20
C ILE A 38 -0.66 -10.14 7.85
N ARG A 39 -1.69 -10.85 8.31
CA ARG A 39 -2.84 -10.26 8.99
C ARG A 39 -2.44 -9.42 10.21
N THR A 40 -1.53 -9.93 11.02
CA THR A 40 -1.08 -9.26 12.26
C THR A 40 -0.29 -7.99 11.93
N THR A 41 0.63 -8.06 10.95
CA THR A 41 1.41 -6.90 10.49
C THR A 41 0.49 -5.78 9.98
N PHE A 42 -0.48 -6.11 9.14
CA PHE A 42 -1.42 -5.12 8.63
C PHE A 42 -2.40 -4.61 9.70
N ALA A 43 -2.81 -5.43 10.66
CA ALA A 43 -3.66 -4.99 11.76
C ALA A 43 -2.94 -3.96 12.65
N GLN A 44 -1.64 -4.11 12.84
CA GLN A 44 -0.82 -3.15 13.58
C GLN A 44 -0.70 -1.81 12.84
N LEU A 45 -0.52 -1.83 11.51
CA LEU A 45 -0.51 -0.63 10.67
C LEU A 45 -1.83 0.16 10.75
N GLY A 46 -2.97 -0.52 10.87
CA GLY A 46 -4.29 0.11 10.98
C GLY A 46 -4.65 0.62 12.38
N GLN A 47 -3.91 0.28 13.42
CA GLN A 47 -4.25 0.65 14.81
C GLN A 47 -3.67 1.99 15.28
N ASN A 48 -2.93 2.70 14.42
CA ASN A 48 -2.37 4.00 14.78
C ASN A 48 -3.47 5.03 15.01
N ALA A 49 -3.38 5.78 16.11
CA ALA A 49 -4.30 6.86 16.43
C ALA A 49 -4.43 7.87 15.28
N ASP A 50 -3.34 8.13 14.58
CA ASP A 50 -3.29 9.02 13.41
C ASP A 50 -4.11 8.47 12.22
N GLY A 51 -4.12 7.15 12.00
CA GLY A 51 -4.94 6.50 10.94
C GLY A 51 -6.45 6.58 11.17
N ALA A 52 -6.89 6.74 12.43
CA ALA A 52 -8.29 6.97 12.75
C ALA A 52 -8.74 8.39 12.41
N GLN A 53 -7.81 9.36 12.35
CA GLN A 53 -8.07 10.76 11.98
C GLN A 53 -8.04 10.98 10.46
N ARG A 54 -7.61 10.01 9.67
CA ARG A 54 -7.53 10.13 8.22
C ARG A 54 -8.63 9.35 7.54
N LEU A 55 -9.34 10.05 6.63
CA LEU A 55 -10.31 9.46 5.72
C LEU A 55 -9.67 9.27 4.35
N GLN A 56 -9.74 8.07 3.82
CA GLN A 56 -9.35 7.76 2.46
C GLN A 56 -10.59 7.80 1.56
N THR A 57 -10.54 8.60 0.51
CA THR A 57 -11.60 8.74 -0.50
C THR A 57 -11.10 8.21 -1.83
N MET A 58 -11.75 7.19 -2.34
CA MET A 58 -11.41 6.53 -3.61
C MET A 58 -12.63 6.47 -4.52
N SER A 59 -12.45 6.16 -5.81
CA SER A 59 -13.59 5.84 -6.68
C SER A 59 -14.36 4.63 -6.13
N ARG A 60 -15.69 4.75 -6.15
CA ARG A 60 -16.60 3.67 -5.74
C ARG A 60 -16.62 2.52 -6.74
N LEU A 61 -16.39 2.82 -8.01
CA LEU A 61 -16.54 1.86 -9.11
C LEU A 61 -15.32 0.94 -9.27
N SER A 62 -14.12 1.49 -9.10
CA SER A 62 -12.87 0.74 -9.28
C SER A 62 -11.70 1.43 -8.58
N MET A 63 -10.81 0.64 -8.01
CA MET A 63 -9.56 1.12 -7.39
C MET A 63 -8.59 1.74 -8.40
N VAL A 64 -8.74 1.42 -9.69
CA VAL A 64 -7.89 1.98 -10.77
C VAL A 64 -8.51 3.20 -11.44
N GLN A 65 -9.77 3.53 -11.13
CA GLN A 65 -10.40 4.73 -11.64
C GLN A 65 -9.94 5.95 -10.82
N MET A 66 -9.33 6.89 -11.50
CA MET A 66 -8.87 8.13 -10.90
C MET A 66 -10.03 9.11 -10.68
N LEU A 67 -9.86 10.02 -9.74
CA LEU A 67 -10.79 11.08 -9.37
C LEU A 67 -10.28 12.42 -9.88
N PRO A 68 -11.17 13.36 -10.26
CA PRO A 68 -10.75 14.68 -10.68
C PRO A 68 -10.02 15.46 -9.58
N LEU A 69 -8.87 16.08 -9.86
CA LEU A 69 -8.14 16.92 -8.92
C LEU A 69 -8.98 18.12 -8.43
N ALA A 70 -9.89 18.60 -9.26
CA ALA A 70 -10.84 19.67 -8.90
C ALA A 70 -11.77 19.33 -7.72
N LEU A 71 -11.93 18.04 -7.38
CA LEU A 71 -12.72 17.63 -6.22
C LEU A 71 -12.10 18.10 -4.90
N ARG A 72 -10.78 18.31 -4.85
CA ARG A 72 -10.05 18.78 -3.67
C ARG A 72 -10.74 19.96 -2.98
N SER A 73 -11.03 21.03 -3.70
CA SER A 73 -11.60 22.25 -3.14
C SER A 73 -12.97 22.03 -2.49
N ARG A 74 -13.72 21.05 -2.95
CA ARG A 74 -15.01 20.67 -2.36
C ARG A 74 -14.82 19.83 -1.10
N LEU A 75 -13.81 18.96 -1.07
CA LEU A 75 -13.46 18.17 0.12
C LEU A 75 -12.98 19.07 1.27
N GLU A 76 -12.19 20.10 0.98
CA GLU A 76 -11.70 21.09 1.96
C GLU A 76 -12.84 21.91 2.62
N GLN A 77 -14.02 21.98 1.99
CA GLN A 77 -15.19 22.68 2.51
C GLN A 77 -16.13 21.80 3.35
N VAL A 78 -15.88 20.51 3.43
CA VAL A 78 -16.69 19.60 4.23
C VAL A 78 -16.44 19.86 5.72
N ASP A 79 -17.53 19.99 6.47
CA ASP A 79 -17.45 20.16 7.92
C ASP A 79 -16.64 19.02 8.58
N ASN A 80 -15.81 19.36 9.57
CA ASN A 80 -14.86 18.47 10.25
C ASN A 80 -13.64 18.06 9.40
N VAL A 81 -13.47 18.49 8.15
CA VAL A 81 -12.25 18.30 7.37
C VAL A 81 -11.30 19.46 7.64
N GLU A 82 -10.11 19.15 8.14
CA GLU A 82 -9.06 20.12 8.49
C GLU A 82 -8.05 20.32 7.35
N ALA A 83 -7.67 19.23 6.70
CA ALA A 83 -6.69 19.25 5.63
C ALA A 83 -6.97 18.13 4.62
N VAL A 84 -6.64 18.37 3.36
CA VAL A 84 -6.78 17.42 2.26
C VAL A 84 -5.46 17.29 1.53
N THR A 85 -5.07 16.07 1.27
CA THR A 85 -3.96 15.72 0.39
C THR A 85 -4.38 14.64 -0.60
N TRP A 86 -3.54 14.34 -1.56
CA TRP A 86 -3.83 13.29 -2.55
C TRP A 86 -2.59 12.52 -2.93
N ALA A 87 -2.83 11.34 -3.48
CA ALA A 87 -1.78 10.51 -4.01
C ALA A 87 -2.25 9.75 -5.25
N ASN A 88 -1.29 9.27 -6.01
CA ASN A 88 -1.52 8.40 -7.14
C ASN A 88 -0.56 7.22 -7.10
N TRP A 89 -1.04 6.05 -7.46
CA TRP A 89 -0.19 4.90 -7.68
C TRP A 89 0.67 5.12 -8.92
N PHE A 90 1.97 5.01 -8.79
CA PHE A 90 2.87 5.01 -9.93
C PHE A 90 3.18 3.58 -10.33
N GLY A 91 3.47 2.73 -9.36
CA GLY A 91 4.00 1.41 -9.58
C GLY A 91 5.30 1.49 -10.38
N GLY A 92 6.23 0.60 -10.15
CA GLY A 92 7.46 0.64 -10.93
C GLY A 92 8.29 -0.60 -10.63
N ALA A 93 9.14 -0.96 -11.56
CA ALA A 93 10.08 -2.05 -11.39
C ALA A 93 11.50 -1.52 -11.52
N TYR A 94 12.41 -2.06 -10.74
CA TYR A 94 13.83 -1.74 -10.82
C TYR A 94 14.61 -2.89 -11.46
N GLN A 95 15.24 -2.62 -12.60
CA GLN A 95 16.07 -3.55 -13.39
C GLN A 95 15.31 -4.79 -13.94
N ASP A 96 14.57 -5.50 -13.12
CA ASP A 96 13.78 -6.68 -13.47
C ASP A 96 12.28 -6.40 -13.24
N PRO A 97 11.38 -6.70 -14.19
CA PRO A 97 9.93 -6.52 -14.01
C PRO A 97 9.35 -7.23 -12.79
N ARG A 98 10.04 -8.23 -12.24
CA ARG A 98 9.65 -8.91 -11.01
C ARG A 98 9.97 -8.11 -9.74
N ASN A 99 10.89 -7.16 -9.81
CA ASN A 99 11.24 -6.25 -8.71
C ASN A 99 10.25 -5.08 -8.67
N GLN A 100 8.98 -5.39 -8.39
CA GLN A 100 7.96 -4.37 -8.21
C GLN A 100 8.21 -3.57 -6.92
N LEU A 101 8.13 -2.25 -7.02
CA LEU A 101 8.37 -1.31 -5.93
C LEU A 101 7.09 -0.57 -5.59
N PHE A 102 6.88 -0.34 -4.30
CA PHE A 102 5.75 0.44 -3.81
C PHE A 102 6.06 1.93 -3.95
N THR A 103 5.77 2.48 -5.13
CA THR A 103 6.03 3.88 -5.45
C THR A 103 4.72 4.62 -5.66
N ILE A 104 4.54 5.74 -4.96
CA ILE A 104 3.39 6.62 -5.09
C ILE A 104 3.83 8.06 -5.38
N ALA A 105 3.05 8.72 -6.22
CA ALA A 105 3.16 10.14 -6.49
C ALA A 105 2.27 10.88 -5.49
N VAL A 106 2.82 11.81 -4.73
CA VAL A 106 2.14 12.47 -3.61
C VAL A 106 2.11 13.99 -3.77
N ALA A 107 1.06 14.58 -3.23
CA ALA A 107 0.91 16.03 -3.15
C ALA A 107 2.02 16.68 -2.29
N PRO A 108 2.32 17.97 -2.49
CA PRO A 108 3.35 18.67 -1.72
C PRO A 108 3.15 18.65 -0.20
N ASN A 109 1.89 18.63 0.25
CA ASN A 109 1.50 18.61 1.67
C ASN A 109 1.25 17.20 2.23
N TYR A 110 1.62 16.14 1.50
CA TYR A 110 1.32 14.76 1.90
C TYR A 110 1.95 14.42 3.25
N LEU A 111 3.22 14.76 3.44
CA LEU A 111 3.94 14.45 4.68
C LEU A 111 3.41 15.23 5.90
N ASP A 112 2.69 16.34 5.72
CA ASP A 112 2.06 17.08 6.82
C ASP A 112 0.91 16.27 7.46
N LEU A 113 0.32 15.33 6.70
CA LEU A 113 -0.74 14.46 7.18
C LEU A 113 -0.22 13.12 7.72
N TYR A 114 1.06 12.81 7.50
CA TYR A 114 1.69 11.55 7.90
C TYR A 114 2.91 11.78 8.82
N PRO A 115 2.69 12.21 10.07
CA PRO A 115 3.78 12.50 11.02
C PRO A 115 4.59 11.26 11.42
N GLU A 116 4.09 10.07 11.12
CA GLU A 116 4.79 8.81 11.28
C GLU A 116 5.90 8.57 10.25
N ILE A 117 5.87 9.29 9.13
CA ILE A 117 6.93 9.28 8.13
C ILE A 117 7.96 10.35 8.50
N GLN A 118 9.14 9.91 8.94
CA GLN A 118 10.23 10.81 9.28
C GLN A 118 11.23 10.92 8.14
N VAL A 119 11.58 12.16 7.80
CA VAL A 119 12.62 12.50 6.83
C VAL A 119 13.49 13.57 7.48
N ASP A 120 14.79 13.51 7.26
CA ASP A 120 15.68 14.57 7.73
C ASP A 120 15.23 15.92 7.16
N PRO A 121 15.18 17.00 7.97
CA PRO A 121 14.69 18.30 7.50
C PRO A 121 15.45 18.85 6.30
N ALA A 122 16.77 18.63 6.22
CA ALA A 122 17.56 19.08 5.07
C ALA A 122 17.26 18.25 3.81
N GLU A 123 17.05 16.93 3.95
CA GLU A 123 16.62 16.05 2.86
C GLU A 123 15.21 16.41 2.38
N LEU A 124 14.31 16.76 3.31
CA LEU A 124 12.95 17.19 2.97
C LEU A 124 12.93 18.49 2.16
N GLU A 125 13.72 19.49 2.54
CA GLU A 125 13.85 20.72 1.78
C GLU A 125 14.50 20.48 0.41
N GLN A 126 15.47 19.59 0.33
CA GLN A 126 16.07 19.19 -0.94
C GLN A 126 15.03 18.45 -1.82
N TRP A 127 14.20 17.62 -1.24
CA TRP A 127 13.11 16.96 -1.97
C TRP A 127 12.14 17.97 -2.55
N LYS A 128 11.65 18.92 -1.76
CA LYS A 128 10.78 20.00 -2.23
C LYS A 128 11.39 20.82 -3.38
N ALA A 129 12.72 21.00 -3.37
CA ALA A 129 13.43 21.75 -4.40
C ALA A 129 13.78 20.94 -5.65
N THR A 130 13.69 19.61 -5.62
CA THR A 130 14.12 18.73 -6.71
C THR A 130 12.92 18.11 -7.41
N ARG A 131 12.58 18.58 -8.61
CA ARG A 131 11.36 18.18 -9.35
C ARG A 131 11.22 16.66 -9.53
N ASN A 132 12.28 15.97 -9.93
CA ASN A 132 12.33 14.51 -10.04
C ASN A 132 12.92 13.84 -8.80
N GLY A 133 12.89 14.53 -7.65
CA GLY A 133 13.33 14.02 -6.37
C GLY A 133 12.46 12.89 -5.88
N MET A 134 13.12 11.91 -5.27
CA MET A 134 12.44 10.76 -4.66
C MET A 134 12.92 10.59 -3.22
N LEU A 135 11.97 10.41 -2.32
CA LEU A 135 12.24 9.90 -0.98
C LEU A 135 12.10 8.39 -1.00
N VAL A 136 13.06 7.69 -0.43
CA VAL A 136 13.14 6.22 -0.48
C VAL A 136 13.19 5.67 0.93
N GLY A 137 12.38 4.65 1.20
CA GLY A 137 12.39 3.96 2.48
C GLY A 137 13.72 3.26 2.76
N GLU A 138 14.12 3.26 4.03
CA GLU A 138 15.45 2.73 4.46
C GLU A 138 15.66 1.25 4.08
N ASP A 139 14.60 0.42 4.07
CA ASP A 139 14.69 -0.97 3.66
C ASP A 139 15.01 -1.11 2.17
N MET A 140 14.50 -0.20 1.33
CA MET A 140 14.81 -0.18 -0.10
C MET A 140 16.24 0.32 -0.35
N MET A 141 16.67 1.33 0.40
CA MET A 141 18.07 1.78 0.37
C MET A 141 19.03 0.63 0.69
N ALA A 142 18.76 -0.09 1.77
CA ALA A 142 19.57 -1.24 2.19
C ALA A 142 19.50 -2.41 1.17
N ARG A 143 18.30 -2.72 0.68
CA ARG A 143 18.08 -3.85 -0.25
C ARG A 143 18.83 -3.71 -1.57
N PHE A 144 18.86 -2.50 -2.12
CA PHE A 144 19.47 -2.26 -3.43
C PHE A 144 20.86 -1.60 -3.35
N GLY A 145 21.35 -1.28 -2.15
CA GLY A 145 22.61 -0.58 -1.95
C GLY A 145 22.60 0.84 -2.53
N TRP A 146 21.46 1.52 -2.48
CA TRP A 146 21.33 2.87 -3.00
C TRP A 146 21.86 3.91 -2.01
N GLU A 147 22.27 5.05 -2.56
CA GLU A 147 22.81 6.18 -1.80
C GLU A 147 22.04 7.47 -2.13
N VAL A 148 21.95 8.38 -1.16
CA VAL A 148 21.40 9.73 -1.38
C VAL A 148 22.25 10.46 -2.42
N GLY A 149 21.59 11.10 -3.39
CA GLY A 149 22.25 11.76 -4.53
C GLY A 149 22.31 10.88 -5.79
N GLN A 150 22.15 9.59 -5.67
CA GLN A 150 22.12 8.66 -6.81
C GLN A 150 20.87 8.88 -7.68
N THR A 151 21.04 8.73 -9.00
CA THR A 151 19.90 8.66 -9.94
C THR A 151 19.60 7.22 -10.29
N ILE A 152 18.34 6.81 -10.13
CA ILE A 152 17.87 5.47 -10.39
C ILE A 152 16.84 5.47 -11.51
N PRO A 153 16.90 4.50 -12.45
CA PRO A 153 15.85 4.25 -13.42
C PRO A 153 14.76 3.37 -12.82
N LEU A 154 13.50 3.79 -12.95
CA LEU A 154 12.36 2.92 -12.69
C LEU A 154 11.58 2.71 -13.98
N GLN A 155 11.17 1.47 -14.23
CA GLN A 155 10.30 1.14 -15.34
C GLN A 155 8.86 1.10 -14.86
N SER A 156 8.05 2.07 -15.28
CA SER A 156 6.60 2.01 -15.03
C SER A 156 5.96 0.89 -15.84
N THR A 157 4.97 0.23 -15.26
CA THR A 157 4.20 -0.81 -15.94
C THR A 157 2.91 -0.27 -16.55
N ILE A 158 2.50 0.95 -16.19
CA ILE A 158 1.19 1.51 -16.53
C ILE A 158 1.34 2.87 -17.23
N PHE A 159 2.25 3.71 -16.77
CA PHE A 159 2.34 5.10 -17.18
C PHE A 159 3.58 5.35 -18.04
N PRO A 160 3.43 5.49 -19.36
CA PRO A 160 4.53 5.98 -20.18
C PRO A 160 4.80 7.46 -19.89
N ASN A 161 6.04 7.85 -20.01
CA ASN A 161 6.47 9.23 -20.00
C ASN A 161 6.00 9.95 -21.29
N SER A 162 6.12 11.27 -21.34
CA SER A 162 5.73 12.12 -22.48
C SER A 162 6.43 11.77 -23.79
N ASP A 163 7.61 11.11 -23.73
CA ASP A 163 8.31 10.58 -24.90
C ASP A 163 7.84 9.18 -25.35
N GLY A 164 6.85 8.61 -24.67
CA GLY A 164 6.33 7.27 -24.89
C GLY A 164 7.15 6.16 -24.23
N SER A 165 8.27 6.48 -23.56
CA SER A 165 9.08 5.52 -22.84
C SER A 165 8.43 5.15 -21.50
N LEU A 166 8.55 3.88 -21.12
CA LEU A 166 8.18 3.42 -19.78
C LEU A 166 9.29 3.66 -18.75
N ASN A 167 10.45 4.18 -19.16
CA ASN A 167 11.59 4.43 -18.28
C ASN A 167 11.53 5.84 -17.70
N TRP A 168 11.60 5.92 -16.38
CA TRP A 168 11.60 7.15 -15.60
C TRP A 168 12.91 7.28 -14.85
N GLN A 169 13.39 8.50 -14.66
CA GLN A 169 14.64 8.78 -13.93
C GLN A 169 14.33 9.58 -12.66
N PHE A 170 14.71 9.04 -11.52
CA PHE A 170 14.52 9.69 -10.22
C PHE A 170 15.85 9.88 -9.51
N ARG A 171 16.01 11.04 -8.90
CA ARG A 171 17.13 11.31 -8.03
C ARG A 171 16.74 11.04 -6.58
N ILE A 172 17.42 10.14 -5.91
CA ILE A 172 17.23 9.91 -4.48
C ILE A 172 17.75 11.14 -3.72
N VAL A 173 16.89 11.81 -2.99
CA VAL A 173 17.23 13.06 -2.29
C VAL A 173 17.02 12.97 -0.78
N GLY A 174 16.43 11.88 -0.29
CA GLY A 174 16.27 11.64 1.13
C GLY A 174 15.77 10.24 1.45
N VAL A 175 15.86 9.90 2.72
CA VAL A 175 15.50 8.58 3.26
C VAL A 175 14.29 8.69 4.18
N ILE A 176 13.28 7.88 3.89
CA ILE A 176 12.11 7.71 4.77
C ILE A 176 12.50 6.76 5.88
N ARG A 177 12.28 7.20 7.12
CA ARG A 177 12.41 6.40 8.33
C ARG A 177 11.07 6.34 9.04
N PRO A 178 10.61 5.19 9.49
CA PRO A 178 9.41 5.10 10.32
C PRO A 178 9.70 5.72 11.70
N ARG A 179 8.72 6.40 12.28
CA ARG A 179 8.83 6.91 13.65
C ARG A 179 8.95 5.76 14.67
N ASP A 180 8.20 4.69 14.41
CA ASP A 180 8.16 3.52 15.29
C ASP A 180 8.62 2.27 14.52
N ALA A 181 9.46 1.46 15.15
CA ALA A 181 10.02 0.25 14.52
C ALA A 181 8.93 -0.76 14.05
N GLU A 182 7.77 -0.77 14.72
CA GLU A 182 6.63 -1.62 14.35
C GLU A 182 6.02 -1.25 12.99
N GLN A 183 6.19 0.00 12.54
CA GLN A 183 5.72 0.50 11.25
C GLN A 183 6.80 0.39 10.15
N GLY A 184 8.00 -0.05 10.52
CA GLY A 184 9.19 -0.10 9.65
C GLY A 184 8.92 -0.77 8.32
N GLY A 185 8.34 -1.98 8.34
CA GLY A 185 8.17 -2.79 7.14
C GLY A 185 7.35 -2.15 6.02
N PHE A 186 6.36 -1.31 6.33
CA PHE A 186 5.56 -0.62 5.32
C PHE A 186 6.25 0.66 4.83
N PHE A 187 6.60 1.56 5.75
CA PHE A 187 7.23 2.83 5.39
C PHE A 187 8.69 2.64 4.91
N GLY A 188 9.40 1.65 5.45
CA GLY A 188 10.74 1.29 4.98
C GLY A 188 10.78 0.76 3.55
N ALA A 189 9.66 0.21 3.04
CA ALA A 189 9.54 -0.25 1.67
C ALA A 189 8.92 0.77 0.70
N MET A 190 8.49 1.95 1.22
CA MET A 190 7.78 2.97 0.44
C MET A 190 8.75 3.89 -0.32
N MET A 191 8.31 4.35 -1.47
CA MET A 191 9.01 5.36 -2.27
C MET A 191 8.03 6.48 -2.65
N LEU A 192 8.40 7.73 -2.39
CA LEU A 192 7.57 8.90 -2.65
C LEU A 192 8.19 9.79 -3.72
N MET A 193 7.40 10.13 -4.73
CA MET A 193 7.73 11.09 -5.77
C MET A 193 6.72 12.24 -5.80
N HIS A 194 7.09 13.35 -6.45
CA HIS A 194 6.18 14.48 -6.59
C HIS A 194 5.03 14.17 -7.55
N TYR A 195 3.81 14.46 -7.12
CA TYR A 195 2.62 14.35 -7.99
C TYR A 195 2.72 15.29 -9.20
N ASP A 196 3.18 16.52 -9.02
CA ASP A 196 3.29 17.50 -10.11
C ASP A 196 4.25 17.02 -11.21
N TYR A 197 5.41 16.46 -10.81
CA TYR A 197 6.33 15.84 -11.77
C TYR A 197 5.68 14.68 -12.52
N PHE A 198 4.94 13.84 -11.80
CA PHE A 198 4.23 12.71 -12.40
C PHE A 198 3.16 13.17 -13.39
N ALA A 199 2.26 14.07 -12.97
CA ALA A 199 1.16 14.57 -13.79
C ALA A 199 1.63 15.29 -15.06
N GLU A 200 2.70 16.11 -14.96
CA GLU A 200 3.27 16.82 -16.10
C GLU A 200 4.05 15.93 -17.07
N SER A 201 4.55 14.79 -16.59
CA SER A 201 5.41 13.91 -17.38
C SER A 201 4.66 12.77 -18.09
N THR A 202 3.37 12.59 -17.82
CA THR A 202 2.55 11.59 -18.51
C THR A 202 1.20 12.15 -18.94
N PRO A 203 0.73 11.83 -20.16
CA PRO A 203 -0.58 12.30 -20.64
C PRO A 203 -1.77 11.56 -20.01
N TYR A 204 -1.53 10.55 -19.16
CA TYR A 204 -2.56 9.67 -18.63
C TYR A 204 -3.12 10.11 -17.27
N VAL A 205 -2.53 11.11 -16.64
CA VAL A 205 -2.91 11.55 -15.27
C VAL A 205 -3.65 12.86 -15.26
N ASP A 206 -3.63 13.60 -16.36
CA ASP A 206 -4.27 14.90 -16.64
C ASP A 206 -5.32 15.35 -15.60
N ASP A 207 -4.90 16.16 -14.62
CA ASP A 207 -5.74 16.67 -13.53
C ASP A 207 -6.55 15.58 -12.75
N GLN A 208 -6.00 14.37 -12.64
CA GLN A 208 -6.62 13.26 -11.94
C GLN A 208 -5.72 12.68 -10.87
N VAL A 209 -6.32 12.21 -9.78
CA VAL A 209 -5.64 11.60 -8.63
C VAL A 209 -6.16 10.20 -8.37
N GLY A 210 -5.34 9.33 -7.83
CA GLY A 210 -5.76 7.97 -7.48
C GLY A 210 -6.71 7.95 -6.30
N TRP A 211 -6.40 8.73 -5.25
CA TRP A 211 -7.21 8.86 -4.05
C TRP A 211 -6.89 10.16 -3.31
N TYR A 212 -7.82 10.57 -2.45
CA TYR A 212 -7.63 11.63 -1.48
C TYR A 212 -7.45 11.08 -0.08
N ILE A 213 -6.70 11.80 0.73
CA ILE A 213 -6.63 11.64 2.18
C ILE A 213 -7.10 12.94 2.81
N SER A 214 -8.10 12.86 3.67
CA SER A 214 -8.62 14.00 4.42
C SER A 214 -8.39 13.78 5.91
N ARG A 215 -7.73 14.72 6.58
CA ARG A 215 -7.62 14.70 8.05
C ARG A 215 -8.84 15.35 8.66
N VAL A 216 -9.43 14.69 9.66
CA VAL A 216 -10.57 15.21 10.41
C VAL A 216 -10.13 15.77 11.78
N SER A 217 -10.79 16.85 12.21
CA SER A 217 -10.51 17.47 13.50
C SER A 217 -11.06 16.65 14.68
N ASP A 218 -12.22 16.01 14.51
CA ASP A 218 -12.89 15.18 15.51
C ASP A 218 -13.15 13.77 14.94
N VAL A 219 -12.47 12.77 15.51
CA VAL A 219 -12.57 11.35 15.10
C VAL A 219 -14.00 10.82 15.28
N ASN A 220 -14.73 11.28 16.31
CA ASN A 220 -16.09 10.81 16.57
C ASN A 220 -17.07 11.22 15.45
N ARG A 221 -16.70 12.22 14.65
CA ARG A 221 -17.49 12.71 13.51
C ARG A 221 -16.97 12.21 12.15
N SER A 222 -16.02 11.27 12.14
CA SER A 222 -15.42 10.73 10.92
C SER A 222 -16.45 10.12 9.98
N ASP A 223 -17.41 9.34 10.50
CA ASP A 223 -18.47 8.75 9.69
C ASP A 223 -19.40 9.79 9.05
N ALA A 224 -19.68 10.87 9.76
CA ALA A 224 -20.50 11.97 9.23
C ALA A 224 -19.75 12.71 8.11
N ALA A 225 -18.47 12.99 8.31
CA ALA A 225 -17.61 13.60 7.29
C ALA A 225 -17.47 12.69 6.05
N ALA A 226 -17.25 11.39 6.23
CA ALA A 226 -17.18 10.42 5.12
C ALA A 226 -18.46 10.39 4.28
N LYS A 227 -19.62 10.36 4.93
CA LYS A 227 -20.92 10.43 4.23
C LYS A 227 -21.12 11.76 3.51
N ALA A 228 -20.70 12.88 4.12
CA ALA A 228 -20.79 14.20 3.49
C ALA A 228 -19.89 14.28 2.24
N ILE A 229 -18.67 13.73 2.30
CA ILE A 229 -17.77 13.61 1.15
C ILE A 229 -18.41 12.80 0.03
N ASP A 230 -18.95 11.62 0.33
CA ASP A 230 -19.57 10.76 -0.67
C ASP A 230 -20.83 11.39 -1.27
N ALA A 231 -21.58 12.18 -0.50
CA ALA A 231 -22.73 12.94 -0.99
C ALA A 231 -22.36 14.00 -2.03
N LEU A 232 -21.13 14.58 -1.98
CA LEU A 232 -20.65 15.54 -3.00
C LEU A 232 -20.61 14.95 -4.40
N THR A 233 -20.40 13.66 -4.50
CA THR A 233 -20.19 12.95 -5.79
C THR A 233 -21.32 11.99 -6.14
N ALA A 234 -22.35 11.92 -5.31
CA ALA A 234 -23.50 11.05 -5.53
C ALA A 234 -24.16 11.33 -6.89
N ASN A 235 -24.50 10.27 -7.61
CA ASN A 235 -25.09 10.31 -8.94
C ASN A 235 -24.22 11.01 -10.01
N SER A 236 -22.92 11.08 -9.80
CA SER A 236 -21.94 11.58 -10.77
C SER A 236 -21.16 10.43 -11.42
N PRO A 237 -20.47 10.65 -12.54
CA PRO A 237 -19.57 9.66 -13.12
C PRO A 237 -18.39 9.28 -12.21
N ASN A 238 -18.11 10.12 -11.21
CA ASN A 238 -16.99 9.98 -10.28
C ASN A 238 -17.49 9.75 -8.84
N GLU A 239 -18.46 8.85 -8.66
CA GLU A 239 -18.91 8.48 -7.32
C GLU A 239 -17.75 8.01 -6.46
N THR A 240 -17.68 8.53 -5.23
CA THR A 240 -16.64 8.18 -4.27
C THR A 240 -17.13 7.21 -3.20
N ARG A 241 -16.18 6.55 -2.61
CA ARG A 241 -16.32 5.79 -1.37
C ARG A 241 -15.26 6.25 -0.40
N THR A 242 -15.73 6.79 0.71
CA THR A 242 -14.89 7.34 1.77
C THR A 242 -15.00 6.49 3.03
N MET A 243 -13.86 6.15 3.61
CA MET A 243 -13.78 5.41 4.87
C MET A 243 -12.52 5.84 5.63
N THR A 244 -12.43 5.52 6.91
CA THR A 244 -11.17 5.75 7.63
C THR A 244 -10.05 4.91 7.00
N GLU A 245 -8.83 5.44 7.03
CA GLU A 245 -7.66 4.72 6.51
C GLU A 245 -7.51 3.34 7.17
N GLN A 246 -7.82 3.27 8.46
CA GLN A 246 -7.89 2.03 9.21
C GLN A 246 -8.91 1.04 8.63
N ALA A 247 -10.12 1.50 8.29
CA ALA A 247 -11.15 0.65 7.69
C ALA A 247 -10.79 0.24 6.25
N ALA A 248 -10.14 1.13 5.48
CA ALA A 248 -9.65 0.83 4.14
C ALA A 248 -8.58 -0.28 4.17
N MET A 249 -7.63 -0.17 5.09
CA MET A 249 -6.60 -1.18 5.30
C MET A 249 -7.22 -2.53 5.70
N ALA A 250 -8.16 -2.53 6.66
CA ALA A 250 -8.87 -3.74 7.08
C ALA A 250 -9.66 -4.41 5.92
N ALA A 251 -10.27 -3.61 5.04
CA ALA A 251 -10.97 -4.12 3.87
C ALA A 251 -10.03 -4.79 2.86
N GLN A 252 -8.84 -4.21 2.62
CA GLN A 252 -7.82 -4.80 1.75
C GLN A 252 -7.30 -6.13 2.31
N ILE A 253 -7.04 -6.19 3.62
CA ILE A 253 -6.60 -7.44 4.29
C ILE A 253 -7.65 -8.52 4.11
N LYS A 254 -8.92 -8.20 4.35
CA LYS A 254 -10.00 -9.16 4.19
C LYS A 254 -10.07 -9.70 2.77
N GLN A 255 -9.93 -8.85 1.76
CA GLN A 255 -9.92 -9.26 0.35
C GLN A 255 -8.78 -10.23 0.04
N VAL A 256 -7.57 -9.97 0.54
CA VAL A 256 -6.40 -10.87 0.37
C VAL A 256 -6.62 -12.20 1.10
N ALA A 257 -7.17 -12.16 2.32
CA ALA A 257 -7.47 -13.35 3.10
C ALA A 257 -8.53 -14.24 2.43
N ASP A 258 -9.59 -13.64 1.87
CA ASP A 258 -10.64 -14.36 1.15
C ASP A 258 -10.09 -15.05 -0.11
N ILE A 259 -9.22 -14.38 -0.87
CA ILE A 259 -8.51 -14.99 -2.01
C ILE A 259 -7.63 -16.16 -1.55
N GLY A 260 -6.90 -16.01 -0.46
CA GLY A 260 -6.07 -17.07 0.13
C GLY A 260 -6.89 -18.31 0.53
N LEU A 261 -8.08 -18.11 1.10
CA LEU A 261 -9.00 -19.21 1.44
C LEU A 261 -9.54 -19.91 0.19
N ILE A 262 -9.87 -19.17 -0.86
CA ILE A 262 -10.36 -19.75 -2.12
C ILE A 262 -9.24 -20.58 -2.78
N VAL A 263 -8.05 -20.04 -2.91
CA VAL A 263 -6.90 -20.74 -3.48
C VAL A 263 -6.53 -21.97 -2.65
N GLY A 264 -6.51 -21.85 -1.32
CA GLY A 264 -6.26 -22.97 -0.41
C GLY A 264 -7.32 -24.07 -0.51
N SER A 265 -8.59 -23.70 -0.68
CA SER A 265 -9.70 -24.65 -0.88
C SER A 265 -9.57 -25.41 -2.19
N ILE A 266 -9.23 -24.72 -3.28
CA ILE A 266 -9.02 -25.33 -4.61
C ILE A 266 -7.80 -26.27 -4.56
N MET A 267 -6.69 -25.83 -3.98
CA MET A 267 -5.50 -26.68 -3.82
C MET A 267 -5.80 -27.91 -2.95
N GLY A 268 -6.51 -27.72 -1.84
CA GLY A 268 -6.97 -28.83 -1.00
C GLY A 268 -7.81 -29.84 -1.77
N ALA A 269 -8.78 -29.40 -2.58
CA ALA A 269 -9.60 -30.27 -3.41
C ALA A 269 -8.77 -31.04 -4.45
N VAL A 270 -7.78 -30.39 -5.08
CA VAL A 270 -6.89 -31.02 -6.08
C VAL A 270 -5.94 -32.05 -5.45
N PHE A 271 -5.54 -31.87 -4.18
CA PHE A 271 -4.66 -32.83 -3.50
C PHE A 271 -5.40 -34.00 -2.89
N PHE A 272 -6.73 -33.91 -2.69
CA PHE A 272 -7.53 -34.98 -2.12
C PHE A 272 -8.29 -35.83 -3.15
N THR A 273 -8.20 -35.50 -4.45
CA THR A 273 -8.66 -36.32 -5.59
C THR A 273 -7.53 -37.11 -6.18
#